data_bd54a9720313eda813e633a509dadb08
#
_entry.id   bd54a9720313eda813e633a509dadb08
#
_cell.length_a   1.000
_cell.length_b   1.000
_cell.length_c   1.000
_cell.angle_alpha   90.00
_cell.angle_beta   90.00
_cell.angle_gamma   90.00
#
_symmetry.space_group_name_H-M   'P 1'
#
loop_
_entity.id
_entity.type
_entity.pdbx_description
1 polymer ?
#
loop_
_entity_poly.entity_id
_entity_poly.type
_entity_poly.pdbx_seq_one_letter_code
_entity_poly.pdbx_strand_id
1 'polypeptide(L)'
;LLLASTMSSTDSASVFAILRSQKMNLKHNLRPMLELESGSNDPMAYMLTIVLIQLITAESNGAGAIVISFLQQFIFGGLIGYGTGKLAVYIINKLNLDNKSLYPIFMLAVVFFTFSVCDLFKGNGYLAVYISGMMIGNSKIANRKEISTFFDGLTWLFQIIMFILLGLLVNPREMLDVACVAMLIAGFMILIGRPLSVALCLLPFRKITAR
;
A
#
# COMPACT_ATOMS: atom_id res chain seq x y z
N LEU A 1 -10.15 3.06 -17.84
CA LEU A 1 -8.84 2.69 -17.30
C LEU A 1 -8.56 3.41 -15.99
N LEU A 2 -8.75 4.74 -15.90
CA LEU A 2 -8.48 5.52 -14.69
C LEU A 2 -9.32 5.03 -13.50
N LEU A 3 -10.64 4.82 -13.69
CA LEU A 3 -11.52 4.25 -12.68
C LEU A 3 -11.04 2.85 -12.24
N ALA A 4 -10.63 2.02 -13.19
CA ALA A 4 -10.12 0.68 -12.88
C ALA A 4 -8.83 0.72 -12.06
N SER A 5 -7.92 1.66 -12.33
CA SER A 5 -6.69 1.81 -11.55
C SER A 5 -6.95 2.28 -10.11
N THR A 6 -7.86 3.23 -9.92
CA THR A 6 -8.23 3.69 -8.57
C THR A 6 -8.99 2.62 -7.76
N MET A 7 -9.81 1.80 -8.42
CA MET A 7 -10.55 0.70 -7.77
C MET A 7 -9.73 -0.58 -7.60
N SER A 8 -8.51 -0.65 -8.12
CA SER A 8 -7.64 -1.84 -7.99
C SER A 8 -7.04 -1.99 -6.60
N SER A 9 -6.89 -0.89 -5.87
CA SER A 9 -6.45 -0.90 -4.47
C SER A 9 -7.54 -1.46 -3.56
N THR A 10 -7.11 -2.24 -2.57
CA THR A 10 -7.95 -2.73 -1.47
C THR A 10 -7.51 -2.06 -0.18
N ASP A 11 -8.45 -1.67 0.68
CA ASP A 11 -8.11 -1.07 1.98
C ASP A 11 -7.40 -2.08 2.88
N SER A 12 -6.08 -1.98 2.89
CA SER A 12 -5.22 -2.86 3.70
C SER A 12 -5.48 -2.71 5.20
N ALA A 13 -5.79 -1.50 5.67
CA ALA A 13 -6.06 -1.25 7.08
C ALA A 13 -7.31 -2.00 7.55
N SER A 14 -8.39 -1.98 6.78
CA SER A 14 -9.62 -2.73 7.07
C SER A 14 -9.39 -4.24 7.04
N VAL A 15 -8.64 -4.75 6.05
CA VAL A 15 -8.28 -6.17 5.97
C VAL A 15 -7.50 -6.61 7.19
N PHE A 16 -6.48 -5.85 7.60
CA PHE A 16 -5.68 -6.16 8.80
C PHE A 16 -6.51 -6.08 10.07
N ALA A 17 -7.39 -5.09 10.21
CA ALA A 17 -8.27 -4.96 11.36
C ALA A 17 -9.19 -6.17 11.51
N ILE A 18 -9.83 -6.62 10.42
CA ILE A 18 -10.71 -7.80 10.40
C ILE A 18 -9.92 -9.07 10.73
N LEU A 19 -8.77 -9.28 10.11
CA LEU A 19 -7.94 -10.46 10.34
C LEU A 19 -7.42 -10.55 11.79
N ARG A 20 -7.11 -9.41 12.41
CA ARG A 20 -6.66 -9.33 13.81
C ARG A 20 -7.82 -9.53 14.79
N SER A 21 -8.97 -8.86 14.58
CA SER A 21 -10.12 -8.89 15.50
C SER A 21 -10.75 -10.28 15.61
N GLN A 22 -10.83 -11.00 14.51
CA GLN A 22 -11.49 -12.30 14.45
C GLN A 22 -10.60 -13.47 14.91
N LYS A 23 -9.31 -13.24 15.22
CA LYS A 23 -8.32 -14.30 15.52
C LYS A 23 -8.40 -15.48 14.54
N MET A 24 -8.82 -15.23 13.30
CA MET A 24 -9.07 -16.26 12.31
C MET A 24 -7.74 -16.89 11.85
N ASN A 25 -7.53 -18.14 12.22
CA ASN A 25 -6.49 -18.95 11.62
C ASN A 25 -6.96 -19.40 10.22
N LEU A 26 -6.61 -18.61 9.21
CA LEU A 26 -6.87 -18.99 7.84
C LEU A 26 -5.96 -20.15 7.44
N LYS A 27 -6.57 -21.21 6.88
CA LYS A 27 -5.83 -22.38 6.38
C LYS A 27 -4.84 -21.97 5.28
N HIS A 28 -3.78 -22.74 5.08
CA HIS A 28 -2.81 -22.62 3.98
C HIS A 28 -2.04 -21.28 3.91
N ASN A 29 -1.76 -20.63 5.06
CA ASN A 29 -1.02 -19.36 5.09
C ASN A 29 -1.69 -18.24 4.26
N LEU A 30 -3.00 -18.26 4.12
CA LEU A 30 -3.74 -17.23 3.39
C LEU A 30 -3.61 -15.84 4.03
N ARG A 31 -3.41 -15.78 5.34
CA ARG A 31 -3.27 -14.50 6.04
C ARG A 31 -2.05 -13.69 5.55
N PRO A 32 -0.81 -14.22 5.53
CA PRO A 32 0.33 -13.48 4.97
C PRO A 32 0.15 -13.12 3.49
N MET A 33 -0.55 -13.96 2.73
CA MET A 33 -0.83 -13.70 1.31
C MET A 33 -1.77 -12.51 1.13
N LEU A 34 -2.84 -12.42 1.94
CA LEU A 34 -3.77 -11.29 1.93
C LEU A 34 -3.11 -10.01 2.43
N GLU A 35 -2.24 -10.11 3.45
CA GLU A 35 -1.47 -8.98 3.95
C GLU A 35 -0.50 -8.44 2.88
N LEU A 36 0.16 -9.33 2.13
CA LEU A 36 1.05 -8.95 1.04
C LEU A 36 0.27 -8.36 -0.14
N GLU A 37 -0.84 -8.97 -0.54
CA GLU A 37 -1.69 -8.50 -1.63
C GLU A 37 -2.21 -7.10 -1.34
N SER A 38 -2.82 -6.90 -0.19
CA SER A 38 -3.39 -5.62 0.22
C SER A 38 -2.35 -4.50 0.39
N GLY A 39 -1.15 -4.83 0.89
CA GLY A 39 -0.10 -3.84 1.07
C GLY A 39 0.65 -3.48 -0.21
N SER A 40 0.72 -4.41 -1.18
CA SER A 40 1.43 -4.17 -2.45
C SER A 40 0.57 -3.51 -3.51
N ASN A 41 -0.76 -3.70 -3.48
CA ASN A 41 -1.65 -3.12 -4.49
C ASN A 41 -1.79 -1.60 -4.34
N ASP A 42 -1.68 -1.02 -3.14
CA ASP A 42 -1.77 0.41 -2.89
C ASP A 42 -0.71 1.23 -3.66
N PRO A 43 0.61 0.95 -3.52
CA PRO A 43 1.63 1.61 -4.30
C PRO A 43 1.46 1.43 -5.81
N MET A 44 1.02 0.25 -6.25
CA MET A 44 0.82 -0.06 -7.67
C MET A 44 -0.38 0.69 -8.25
N ALA A 45 -1.50 0.75 -7.54
CA ALA A 45 -2.69 1.50 -7.93
C ALA A 45 -2.38 3.00 -8.04
N TYR A 46 -1.63 3.55 -7.07
CA TYR A 46 -1.17 4.93 -7.11
C TYR A 46 -0.30 5.21 -8.33
N MET A 47 0.73 4.39 -8.58
CA MET A 47 1.60 4.52 -9.75
C MET A 47 0.80 4.49 -11.06
N LEU A 48 -0.10 3.51 -11.19
CA LEU A 48 -0.92 3.34 -12.40
C LEU A 48 -1.83 4.56 -12.62
N THR A 49 -2.43 5.08 -11.55
CA THR A 49 -3.31 6.25 -11.59
C THR A 49 -2.55 7.49 -12.04
N ILE A 50 -1.37 7.76 -11.47
CA ILE A 50 -0.53 8.91 -11.87
C ILE A 50 -0.09 8.79 -13.33
N VAL A 51 0.33 7.62 -13.76
CA VAL A 51 0.73 7.36 -15.15
C VAL A 51 -0.45 7.60 -16.12
N LEU A 52 -1.65 7.15 -15.77
CA LEU A 52 -2.85 7.37 -16.57
C LEU A 52 -3.26 8.85 -16.61
N ILE A 53 -3.13 9.57 -15.49
CA ILE A 53 -3.35 11.02 -15.48
C ILE A 53 -2.35 11.72 -16.39
N GLN A 54 -1.07 11.38 -16.31
CA GLN A 54 -0.05 11.92 -17.21
C GLN A 54 -0.33 11.64 -18.69
N LEU A 55 -0.86 10.44 -19.00
CA LEU A 55 -1.31 10.09 -20.36
C LEU A 55 -2.45 10.97 -20.87
N ILE A 56 -3.40 11.31 -19.99
CA ILE A 56 -4.58 12.11 -20.35
C ILE A 56 -4.22 13.59 -20.48
N THR A 57 -3.33 14.09 -19.62
CA THR A 57 -2.99 15.52 -19.52
C THR A 57 -1.80 15.92 -20.41
N ALA A 58 -0.94 14.97 -20.83
CA ALA A 58 0.24 15.26 -21.63
C ALA A 58 -0.10 15.31 -23.12
N GLU A 59 -0.22 16.49 -23.66
CA GLU A 59 -0.43 16.70 -25.12
C GLU A 59 0.77 16.33 -25.99
N SER A 60 1.96 16.05 -25.44
CA SER A 60 3.19 15.94 -26.22
C SER A 60 4.20 14.86 -25.84
N ASN A 61 4.03 14.14 -24.75
CA ASN A 61 4.97 13.09 -24.38
C ASN A 61 4.54 11.74 -24.98
N GLY A 62 5.32 11.22 -25.93
CA GLY A 62 5.06 9.93 -26.55
C GLY A 62 4.98 8.79 -25.53
N ALA A 63 4.28 7.71 -25.86
CA ALA A 63 4.10 6.53 -24.99
C ALA A 63 5.42 5.99 -24.37
N GLY A 64 6.55 6.19 -25.05
CA GLY A 64 7.87 5.82 -24.55
C GLY A 64 8.29 6.58 -23.27
N ALA A 65 8.02 7.88 -23.18
CA ALA A 65 8.38 8.68 -22.01
C ALA A 65 7.61 8.21 -20.75
N ILE A 66 6.38 7.77 -20.94
CA ILE A 66 5.52 7.28 -19.86
C ILE A 66 6.01 5.93 -19.32
N VAL A 67 6.39 5.02 -20.22
CA VAL A 67 7.00 3.73 -19.83
C VAL A 67 8.31 3.97 -19.07
N ILE A 68 9.14 4.90 -19.53
CA ILE A 68 10.39 5.26 -18.86
C ILE A 68 10.08 5.83 -17.46
N SER A 69 9.11 6.74 -17.32
CA SER A 69 8.71 7.29 -16.03
C SER A 69 8.19 6.22 -15.07
N PHE A 70 7.39 5.26 -15.57
CA PHE A 70 6.92 4.14 -14.78
C PHE A 70 8.06 3.27 -14.27
N LEU A 71 8.98 2.88 -15.15
CA LEU A 71 10.17 2.10 -14.79
C LEU A 71 11.06 2.84 -13.80
N GLN A 72 11.25 4.14 -14.01
CA GLN A 72 12.02 4.99 -13.11
C GLN A 72 11.42 5.01 -11.71
N GLN A 73 10.12 5.26 -11.59
CA GLN A 73 9.40 5.25 -10.31
C GLN A 73 9.53 3.90 -9.59
N PHE A 74 9.44 2.81 -10.33
CA PHE A 74 9.54 1.46 -9.77
C PHE A 74 10.97 1.14 -9.30
N ILE A 75 11.98 1.42 -10.13
CA ILE A 75 13.38 1.13 -9.84
C ILE A 75 13.88 1.97 -8.65
N PHE A 76 13.68 3.29 -8.70
CA PHE A 76 14.12 4.16 -7.60
C PHE A 76 13.33 3.90 -6.32
N GLY A 77 12.02 3.63 -6.41
CA GLY A 77 11.22 3.22 -5.26
C GLY A 77 11.77 1.96 -4.60
N GLY A 78 12.10 0.95 -5.40
CA GLY A 78 12.67 -0.31 -4.94
C GLY A 78 14.05 -0.15 -4.29
N LEU A 79 14.97 0.50 -4.99
CA LEU A 79 16.36 0.67 -4.55
C LEU A 79 16.45 1.53 -3.28
N ILE A 80 15.76 2.68 -3.26
CA ILE A 80 15.78 3.60 -2.13
C ILE A 80 15.07 2.95 -0.93
N GLY A 81 13.92 2.29 -1.14
CA GLY A 81 13.22 1.59 -0.08
C GLY A 81 14.05 0.48 0.56
N TYR A 82 14.74 -0.31 -0.25
CA TYR A 82 15.67 -1.34 0.25
C TYR A 82 16.84 -0.74 1.01
N GLY A 83 17.49 0.30 0.44
CA GLY A 83 18.65 0.96 1.05
C GLY A 83 18.30 1.61 2.38
N THR A 84 17.23 2.40 2.43
CA THR A 84 16.78 3.08 3.66
C THR A 84 16.28 2.09 4.70
N GLY A 85 15.58 1.03 4.31
CA GLY A 85 15.15 -0.03 5.22
C GLY A 85 16.33 -0.74 5.89
N LYS A 86 17.36 -1.07 5.12
CA LYS A 86 18.59 -1.70 5.64
C LYS A 86 19.37 -0.75 6.56
N LEU A 87 19.47 0.52 6.18
CA LEU A 87 20.09 1.55 6.98
C LEU A 87 19.33 1.77 8.30
N ALA A 88 18.02 1.83 8.27
CA ALA A 88 17.18 1.98 9.45
C ALA A 88 17.36 0.81 10.43
N VAL A 89 17.38 -0.43 9.94
CA VAL A 89 17.64 -1.62 10.77
C VAL A 89 19.02 -1.55 11.41
N TYR A 90 20.05 -1.14 10.66
CA TYR A 90 21.39 -0.98 11.20
C TYR A 90 21.46 0.08 12.28
N ILE A 91 20.87 1.26 12.01
CA ILE A 91 20.90 2.38 12.96
C ILE A 91 20.13 2.03 14.24
N ILE A 92 18.90 1.49 14.13
CA ILE A 92 18.06 1.20 15.29
C ILE A 92 18.67 0.15 16.23
N ASN A 93 19.41 -0.80 15.67
CA ASN A 93 20.10 -1.82 16.47
C ASN A 93 21.40 -1.30 17.12
N LYS A 94 21.97 -0.23 16.59
CA LYS A 94 23.17 0.41 17.14
C LYS A 94 22.82 1.54 18.13
N LEU A 95 21.66 2.14 17.97
CA LEU A 95 21.14 3.17 18.87
C LEU A 95 20.80 2.55 20.22
N ASN A 96 21.43 3.08 21.27
CA ASN A 96 21.13 2.71 22.66
C ASN A 96 20.48 3.93 23.33
N LEU A 97 19.17 4.12 23.09
CA LEU A 97 18.43 5.22 23.65
C LEU A 97 17.90 4.83 25.05
N ASP A 98 18.18 5.68 26.03
CA ASP A 98 17.68 5.48 27.41
C ASP A 98 16.16 5.45 27.48
N ASN A 99 15.50 6.26 26.65
CA ASN A 99 14.05 6.32 26.59
C ASN A 99 13.50 5.49 25.40
N LYS A 100 12.81 4.39 25.72
CA LYS A 100 12.22 3.48 24.74
C LYS A 100 11.15 4.13 23.85
N SER A 101 10.51 5.20 24.30
CA SER A 101 9.50 5.93 23.53
C SER A 101 10.09 6.69 22.33
N LEU A 102 11.41 6.90 22.29
CA LEU A 102 12.06 7.55 21.17
C LEU A 102 12.22 6.64 19.94
N TYR A 103 12.20 5.32 20.11
CA TYR A 103 12.31 4.38 18.99
C TYR A 103 11.17 4.48 17.97
N PRO A 104 9.88 4.55 18.39
CA PRO A 104 8.79 4.81 17.46
C PRO A 104 8.90 6.14 16.71
N ILE A 105 9.34 7.20 17.41
CA ILE A 105 9.53 8.53 16.79
C ILE A 105 10.64 8.49 15.75
N PHE A 106 11.75 7.81 16.06
CA PHE A 106 12.82 7.58 15.08
C PHE A 106 12.30 6.84 13.86
N MET A 107 11.49 5.80 14.05
CA MET A 107 10.90 5.05 12.93
C MET A 107 9.97 5.92 12.09
N LEU A 108 9.20 6.82 12.72
CA LEU A 108 8.36 7.78 11.99
C LEU A 108 9.22 8.73 11.14
N ALA A 109 10.35 9.20 11.68
CA ALA A 109 11.30 10.00 10.92
C ALA A 109 11.90 9.24 9.73
N VAL A 110 12.18 7.94 9.89
CA VAL A 110 12.64 7.07 8.78
C VAL A 110 11.58 6.98 7.68
N VAL A 111 10.29 6.88 8.00
CA VAL A 111 9.21 6.85 7.02
C VAL A 111 9.20 8.13 6.18
N PHE A 112 9.19 9.30 6.82
CA PHE A 112 9.22 10.58 6.10
C PHE A 112 10.51 10.79 5.32
N PHE A 113 11.66 10.42 5.88
CA PHE A 113 12.94 10.49 5.19
C PHE A 113 12.95 9.62 3.93
N THR A 114 12.51 8.36 4.04
CA THR A 114 12.44 7.43 2.90
C THR A 114 11.56 7.98 1.80
N PHE A 115 10.36 8.48 2.16
CA PHE A 115 9.43 9.07 1.20
C PHE A 115 10.06 10.28 0.49
N SER A 116 10.59 11.24 1.25
CA SER A 116 11.15 12.49 0.71
C SER A 116 12.38 12.24 -0.17
N VAL A 117 13.28 11.35 0.25
CA VAL A 117 14.45 11.00 -0.56
C VAL A 117 14.03 10.34 -1.86
N CYS A 118 13.05 9.45 -1.82
CA CYS A 118 12.55 8.79 -3.02
C CYS A 118 11.91 9.78 -4.00
N ASP A 119 11.14 10.72 -3.49
CA ASP A 119 10.49 11.77 -4.28
C ASP A 119 11.51 12.69 -4.98
N LEU A 120 12.60 13.06 -4.31
CA LEU A 120 13.71 13.83 -4.89
C LEU A 120 14.31 13.17 -6.14
N PHE A 121 14.37 11.83 -6.17
CA PHE A 121 14.84 11.05 -7.32
C PHE A 121 13.72 10.69 -8.31
N LYS A 122 12.54 11.31 -8.18
CA LYS A 122 11.34 11.00 -8.98
C LYS A 122 10.95 9.52 -8.94
N GLY A 123 11.27 8.85 -7.83
CA GLY A 123 10.82 7.50 -7.52
C GLY A 123 9.44 7.51 -6.86
N ASN A 124 8.82 6.33 -6.72
CA ASN A 124 7.59 6.21 -5.96
C ASN A 124 7.86 6.10 -4.46
N GLY A 125 7.56 7.19 -3.71
CA GLY A 125 7.76 7.26 -2.25
C GLY A 125 6.92 6.23 -1.49
N TYR A 126 5.70 5.92 -1.94
CA TYR A 126 4.86 4.90 -1.30
C TYR A 126 5.45 3.50 -1.43
N LEU A 127 5.96 3.17 -2.62
CA LEU A 127 6.65 1.90 -2.86
C LEU A 127 7.92 1.80 -2.02
N ALA A 128 8.69 2.89 -1.92
CA ALA A 128 9.91 2.92 -1.11
C ALA A 128 9.61 2.70 0.38
N VAL A 129 8.62 3.38 0.93
CA VAL A 129 8.20 3.20 2.33
C VAL A 129 7.68 1.79 2.58
N TYR A 130 6.89 1.22 1.66
CA TYR A 130 6.40 -0.15 1.75
C TYR A 130 7.54 -1.17 1.81
N ILE A 131 8.51 -1.07 0.90
CA ILE A 131 9.68 -1.97 0.86
C ILE A 131 10.54 -1.79 2.11
N SER A 132 10.79 -0.55 2.53
CA SER A 132 11.51 -0.25 3.78
C SER A 132 10.79 -0.87 4.98
N GLY A 133 9.47 -0.72 5.07
CA GLY A 133 8.64 -1.32 6.11
C GLY A 133 8.72 -2.85 6.15
N MET A 134 8.68 -3.51 4.97
CA MET A 134 8.87 -4.96 4.86
C MET A 134 10.25 -5.40 5.37
N MET A 135 11.30 -4.66 5.00
CA MET A 135 12.67 -4.95 5.44
C MET A 135 12.81 -4.85 6.96
N ILE A 136 12.25 -3.80 7.55
CA ILE A 136 12.27 -3.56 8.99
C ILE A 136 11.42 -4.61 9.71
N GLY A 137 10.23 -4.89 9.21
CA GLY A 137 9.30 -5.85 9.79
C GLY A 137 9.82 -7.28 9.82
N ASN A 138 10.62 -7.69 8.83
CA ASN A 138 11.25 -9.01 8.75
C ASN A 138 12.60 -9.09 9.48
N SER A 139 13.13 -7.96 9.94
CA SER A 139 14.41 -7.90 10.65
C SER A 139 14.23 -8.01 12.16
N LYS A 140 15.29 -8.46 12.85
CA LYS A 140 15.35 -8.37 14.31
C LYS A 140 15.75 -6.95 14.70
N ILE A 141 14.82 -6.21 15.29
CA ILE A 141 15.02 -4.82 15.72
C ILE A 141 14.82 -4.68 17.24
N ALA A 142 15.56 -3.74 17.82
CA ALA A 142 15.39 -3.38 19.22
C ALA A 142 14.01 -2.75 19.47
N ASN A 143 13.43 -3.01 20.64
CA ASN A 143 12.14 -2.43 21.08
C ASN A 143 10.99 -2.60 20.08
N ARG A 144 10.94 -3.75 19.38
CA ARG A 144 9.93 -4.07 18.37
C ARG A 144 8.49 -3.93 18.88
N LYS A 145 8.24 -4.31 20.12
CA LYS A 145 6.89 -4.27 20.72
C LYS A 145 6.39 -2.84 20.86
N GLU A 146 7.23 -1.95 21.36
CA GLU A 146 6.92 -0.53 21.57
C GLU A 146 6.65 0.16 20.21
N ILE A 147 7.48 -0.12 19.20
CA ILE A 147 7.32 0.37 17.85
C ILE A 147 5.98 -0.12 17.26
N SER A 148 5.70 -1.42 17.34
CA SER A 148 4.46 -1.99 16.79
C SER A 148 3.22 -1.40 17.47
N THR A 149 3.22 -1.26 18.79
CA THR A 149 2.07 -0.69 19.55
C THR A 149 1.82 0.76 19.15
N PHE A 150 2.88 1.55 18.97
CA PHE A 150 2.76 2.93 18.53
C PHE A 150 2.16 3.04 17.11
N PHE A 151 2.71 2.26 16.17
CA PHE A 151 2.22 2.28 14.79
C PHE A 151 0.81 1.69 14.65
N ASP A 152 0.44 0.71 15.47
CA ASP A 152 -0.94 0.21 15.53
C ASP A 152 -1.91 1.35 15.95
N GLY A 153 -1.57 2.12 16.99
CA GLY A 153 -2.36 3.26 17.41
C GLY A 153 -2.43 4.38 16.36
N LEU A 154 -1.29 4.68 15.73
CA LEU A 154 -1.22 5.68 14.67
C LEU A 154 -2.04 5.28 13.43
N THR A 155 -2.04 4.00 13.07
CA THR A 155 -2.85 3.46 11.98
C THR A 155 -4.35 3.67 12.25
N TRP A 156 -4.82 3.35 13.45
CA TRP A 156 -6.20 3.61 13.84
C TRP A 156 -6.58 5.09 13.76
N LEU A 157 -5.70 5.98 14.25
CA LEU A 157 -5.91 7.41 14.19
C LEU A 157 -6.04 7.91 12.75
N PHE A 158 -5.09 7.54 11.88
CA PHE A 158 -5.13 7.95 10.49
C PHE A 158 -6.30 7.35 9.72
N GLN A 159 -6.71 6.12 10.03
CA GLN A 159 -7.88 5.50 9.44
C GLN A 159 -9.15 6.28 9.77
N ILE A 160 -9.34 6.69 11.02
CA ILE A 160 -10.48 7.53 11.44
C ILE A 160 -10.46 8.86 10.70
N ILE A 161 -9.31 9.55 10.67
CA ILE A 161 -9.15 10.83 9.96
C ILE A 161 -9.46 10.68 8.47
N MET A 162 -8.96 9.64 7.84
CA MET A 162 -9.20 9.35 6.42
C MET A 162 -10.70 9.19 6.12
N PHE A 163 -11.42 8.40 6.90
CA PHE A 163 -12.86 8.21 6.69
C PHE A 163 -13.67 9.46 6.96
N ILE A 164 -13.28 10.28 7.95
CA ILE A 164 -13.92 11.58 8.18
C ILE A 164 -13.70 12.50 6.98
N LEU A 165 -12.47 12.61 6.48
CA LEU A 165 -12.16 13.45 5.32
C LEU A 165 -12.88 12.96 4.06
N LEU A 166 -12.93 11.65 3.82
CA LEU A 166 -13.70 11.09 2.72
C LEU A 166 -15.18 11.43 2.82
N GLY A 167 -15.76 11.31 4.03
CA GLY A 167 -17.15 11.68 4.25
C GLY A 167 -17.45 13.17 4.02
N LEU A 168 -16.50 14.06 4.34
CA LEU A 168 -16.64 15.49 4.10
C LEU A 168 -16.46 15.88 2.63
N LEU A 169 -15.65 15.12 1.87
CA LEU A 169 -15.44 15.36 0.44
C LEU A 169 -16.61 14.90 -0.43
N VAL A 170 -17.43 13.99 0.07
CA VAL A 170 -18.56 13.44 -0.67
C VAL A 170 -19.72 14.44 -0.74
N ASN A 171 -20.18 14.75 -1.95
CA ASN A 171 -21.40 15.50 -2.19
C ASN A 171 -22.60 14.54 -2.35
N PRO A 172 -23.54 14.46 -1.38
CA PRO A 172 -24.61 13.48 -1.42
C PRO A 172 -25.54 13.61 -2.65
N ARG A 173 -25.70 14.83 -3.19
CA ARG A 173 -26.55 15.06 -4.38
C ARG A 173 -25.96 14.43 -5.62
N GLU A 174 -24.67 14.62 -5.85
CA GLU A 174 -23.97 14.03 -7.01
C GLU A 174 -23.89 12.51 -6.92
N MET A 175 -23.86 11.97 -5.70
CA MET A 175 -23.88 10.51 -5.51
C MET A 175 -25.18 9.87 -6.01
N LEU A 176 -26.33 10.51 -5.83
CA LEU A 176 -27.61 9.98 -6.27
C LEU A 176 -27.67 9.87 -7.80
N ASP A 177 -27.10 10.85 -8.51
CA ASP A 177 -27.11 10.88 -9.98
C ASP A 177 -26.30 9.74 -10.60
N VAL A 178 -25.22 9.32 -9.93
CA VAL A 178 -24.33 8.24 -10.41
C VAL A 178 -24.59 6.89 -9.73
N ALA A 179 -25.50 6.82 -8.77
CA ALA A 179 -25.69 5.65 -7.92
C ALA A 179 -26.00 4.36 -8.71
N CYS A 180 -26.86 4.44 -9.73
CA CYS A 180 -27.21 3.27 -10.56
C CYS A 180 -25.99 2.74 -11.31
N VAL A 181 -25.21 3.62 -11.91
CA VAL A 181 -23.98 3.22 -12.66
C VAL A 181 -22.92 2.68 -11.70
N ALA A 182 -22.75 3.34 -10.56
CA ALA A 182 -21.82 2.89 -9.52
C ALA A 182 -22.19 1.49 -8.97
N MET A 183 -23.47 1.22 -8.73
CA MET A 183 -23.94 -0.11 -8.30
C MET A 183 -23.70 -1.19 -9.36
N LEU A 184 -23.91 -0.88 -10.63
CA LEU A 184 -23.64 -1.83 -11.72
C LEU A 184 -22.13 -2.14 -11.81
N ILE A 185 -21.27 -1.11 -11.73
CA ILE A 185 -19.81 -1.30 -11.74
C ILE A 185 -19.36 -2.09 -10.52
N ALA A 186 -19.83 -1.73 -9.32
CA ALA A 186 -19.51 -2.44 -8.10
C ALA A 186 -19.96 -3.91 -8.14
N GLY A 187 -21.19 -4.16 -8.61
CA GLY A 187 -21.73 -5.52 -8.80
C GLY A 187 -20.87 -6.32 -9.79
N PHE A 188 -20.51 -5.75 -10.92
CA PHE A 188 -19.62 -6.39 -11.90
C PHE A 188 -18.26 -6.72 -11.29
N MET A 189 -17.65 -5.77 -10.57
CA MET A 189 -16.34 -5.95 -9.92
C MET A 189 -16.36 -7.06 -8.88
N ILE A 190 -17.40 -7.12 -8.04
CA ILE A 190 -17.50 -8.12 -6.96
C ILE A 190 -17.81 -9.51 -7.53
N LEU A 191 -18.75 -9.60 -8.48
CA LEU A 191 -19.25 -10.90 -8.96
C LEU A 191 -18.39 -11.51 -10.06
N ILE A 192 -17.76 -10.70 -10.89
CA ILE A 192 -17.04 -11.14 -12.08
C ILE A 192 -15.57 -10.73 -12.01
N GLY A 193 -15.28 -9.45 -11.82
CA GLY A 193 -13.92 -8.92 -11.93
C GLY A 193 -12.95 -9.56 -10.94
N ARG A 194 -13.26 -9.53 -9.66
CA ARG A 194 -12.41 -10.11 -8.61
C ARG A 194 -12.28 -11.63 -8.68
N PRO A 195 -13.39 -12.42 -8.78
CA PRO A 195 -13.25 -13.86 -8.90
C PRO A 195 -12.47 -14.29 -10.14
N LEU A 196 -12.67 -13.61 -11.27
CA LEU A 196 -11.95 -13.92 -12.51
C LEU A 196 -10.47 -13.60 -12.41
N SER A 197 -10.10 -12.44 -11.86
CA SER A 197 -8.69 -12.06 -11.68
C SER A 197 -7.96 -13.02 -10.73
N VAL A 198 -8.58 -13.38 -9.61
CA VAL A 198 -8.03 -14.37 -8.66
C VAL A 198 -7.89 -15.74 -9.32
N ALA A 199 -8.90 -16.20 -10.06
CA ALA A 199 -8.85 -17.47 -10.77
C ALA A 199 -7.71 -17.49 -11.80
N LEU A 200 -7.55 -16.42 -12.60
CA LEU A 200 -6.48 -16.31 -13.59
C LEU A 200 -5.09 -16.28 -12.95
N CYS A 201 -4.92 -15.54 -11.86
CA CYS A 201 -3.65 -15.46 -11.13
C CYS A 201 -3.29 -16.78 -10.44
N LEU A 202 -4.26 -17.56 -9.99
CA LEU A 202 -4.03 -18.85 -9.32
C LEU A 202 -3.86 -20.03 -10.29
N LEU A 203 -4.26 -19.87 -11.56
CA LEU A 203 -4.11 -20.92 -12.58
C LEU A 203 -2.71 -21.56 -12.65
N PRO A 204 -1.59 -20.79 -12.56
CA PRO A 204 -0.25 -21.38 -12.54
C PRO A 204 0.04 -22.18 -11.27
N PHE A 205 -0.68 -21.93 -10.18
CA PHE A 205 -0.45 -22.55 -8.87
C PHE A 205 -1.44 -23.67 -8.57
N ARG A 206 -1.49 -24.69 -9.40
CA ARG A 206 -2.43 -25.83 -9.34
C ARG A 206 -2.62 -26.50 -7.96
N LYS A 207 -1.65 -26.38 -7.05
CA LYS A 207 -1.73 -26.97 -5.70
C LYS A 207 -2.67 -26.24 -4.74
N ILE A 208 -3.07 -25.02 -5.04
CA ILE A 208 -3.94 -24.19 -4.18
C ILE A 208 -5.41 -24.31 -4.60
N THR A 209 -5.67 -24.60 -5.86
CA THR A 209 -7.04 -24.63 -6.44
C THR A 209 -7.79 -25.96 -6.20
N ALA A 210 -7.16 -27.00 -5.71
CA ALA A 210 -7.70 -28.36 -5.69
C ALA A 210 -8.14 -28.88 -4.31
N ARG A 211 -8.40 -28.00 -3.32
CA ARG A 211 -8.99 -28.46 -2.04
C ARG A 211 -9.97 -27.47 -1.43
#